data_41b2a59fa9c6774ca4f81885f73ac653
#
_entry.id   41b2a59fa9c6774ca4f81885f73ac653
#
_cell.length_a   1.000
_cell.length_b   1.000
_cell.length_c   1.000
_cell.angle_alpha   90.00
_cell.angle_beta   90.00
_cell.angle_gamma   90.00
#
_symmetry.space_group_name_H-M   'P 1'
#
loop_
_entity.id
_entity.type
_entity.pdbx_description
1 polymer ?
#
loop_
_entity_poly.entity_id
_entity_poly.type
_entity_poly.pdbx_seq_one_letter_code
_entity_poly.pdbx_strand_id
1 'polypeptide(L)'
;MAHRPVGAGSSFNFTAGTASTSSAFSVQSSVVRVVAVGGAAFVAVGATPSATNADYYVPSGGTATLALTKASNRVVGVTTGTTTIVTVPEGTQVPFGVGDYITLSGSTYHNFTHQQVLSVDTSAGIAGFFESRMTVNYNSSGIVTSFSSANASVTASNKVSAYGTGAGVIYYQQVQISGDA
;
A
#
# COMPACT_ATOMS: atom_id res chain seq x y z
N MET A 1 -9.28 -21.38 -11.68
CA MET A 1 -9.04 -19.94 -11.84
C MET A 1 -7.58 -19.73 -12.24
N ALA A 2 -7.31 -18.99 -13.29
CA ALA A 2 -5.94 -18.63 -13.66
C ALA A 2 -5.56 -17.33 -12.96
N HIS A 3 -4.32 -17.25 -12.47
CA HIS A 3 -3.78 -16.05 -11.85
C HIS A 3 -2.80 -15.37 -12.81
N ARG A 4 -3.07 -14.12 -13.17
CA ARG A 4 -2.14 -13.29 -13.93
C ARG A 4 -1.30 -12.47 -12.94
N PRO A 5 0.04 -12.59 -12.95
CA PRO A 5 0.92 -11.76 -12.12
C PRO A 5 0.76 -10.26 -12.42
N VAL A 6 0.77 -9.44 -11.38
CA VAL A 6 0.77 -7.98 -11.46
C VAL A 6 2.00 -7.48 -10.70
N GLY A 7 2.96 -6.93 -11.43
CA GLY A 7 4.24 -6.52 -10.87
C GLY A 7 5.16 -7.68 -10.50
N ALA A 8 6.29 -7.35 -9.87
CA ALA A 8 7.26 -8.34 -9.41
C ALA A 8 6.78 -9.02 -8.13
N GLY A 9 7.09 -10.32 -8.00
CA GLY A 9 6.95 -11.05 -6.74
C GLY A 9 8.07 -10.66 -5.76
N SER A 10 7.82 -10.88 -4.48
CA SER A 10 8.78 -10.64 -3.40
C SER A 10 8.68 -11.72 -2.33
N SER A 11 9.62 -11.72 -1.39
CA SER A 11 9.65 -12.68 -0.29
C SER A 11 10.24 -12.08 0.98
N PHE A 12 9.93 -12.71 2.11
CA PHE A 12 10.57 -12.44 3.39
C PHE A 12 10.59 -13.69 4.26
N ASN A 13 11.58 -13.77 5.15
CA ASN A 13 11.69 -14.88 6.10
C ASN A 13 10.76 -14.65 7.29
N PHE A 14 10.22 -15.73 7.85
CA PHE A 14 9.49 -15.74 9.10
C PHE A 14 10.06 -16.79 10.07
N THR A 15 9.82 -16.60 11.35
CA THR A 15 10.26 -17.47 12.44
C THR A 15 9.09 -17.92 13.29
N ALA A 16 9.32 -18.99 14.09
CA ALA A 16 8.29 -19.46 15.03
C ALA A 16 8.01 -18.42 16.12
N GLY A 17 6.75 -18.26 16.46
CA GLY A 17 6.30 -17.48 17.62
C GLY A 17 6.49 -15.97 17.54
N THR A 18 6.88 -15.44 16.37
CA THR A 18 7.09 -14.00 16.18
C THR A 18 6.54 -13.55 14.82
N ALA A 19 5.83 -12.43 14.81
CA ALA A 19 5.38 -11.82 13.57
C ALA A 19 6.55 -11.22 12.79
N SER A 20 6.72 -11.64 11.55
CA SER A 20 7.64 -11.05 10.57
C SER A 20 6.85 -10.35 9.49
N THR A 21 7.35 -9.21 8.99
CA THR A 21 6.58 -8.36 8.06
C THR A 21 7.41 -8.01 6.84
N SER A 22 6.78 -8.03 5.67
CA SER A 22 7.40 -7.65 4.40
C SER A 22 7.73 -6.16 4.33
N SER A 23 8.53 -5.76 3.33
CA SER A 23 8.53 -4.39 2.84
C SER A 23 7.15 -4.00 2.33
N ALA A 24 6.84 -2.70 2.37
CA ALA A 24 5.59 -2.18 1.84
C ALA A 24 5.55 -2.26 0.31
N PHE A 25 4.36 -2.46 -0.23
CA PHE A 25 4.10 -2.44 -1.68
C PHE A 25 2.86 -1.60 -2.01
N SER A 26 2.89 -0.96 -3.17
CA SER A 26 1.73 -0.25 -3.72
C SER A 26 0.67 -1.25 -4.20
N VAL A 27 -0.59 -1.02 -3.85
CA VAL A 27 -1.69 -1.91 -4.22
C VAL A 27 -2.11 -1.66 -5.66
N GLN A 28 -1.74 -2.55 -6.57
CA GLN A 28 -2.02 -2.48 -8.00
C GLN A 28 -3.16 -3.43 -8.44
N SER A 29 -3.47 -4.43 -7.62
CA SER A 29 -4.56 -5.37 -7.87
C SER A 29 -5.44 -5.53 -6.62
N SER A 30 -6.60 -6.16 -6.77
CA SER A 30 -7.50 -6.47 -5.66
C SER A 30 -7.11 -7.72 -4.87
N VAL A 31 -6.02 -8.40 -5.25
CA VAL A 31 -5.65 -9.69 -4.68
C VAL A 31 -4.13 -9.85 -4.60
N VAL A 32 -3.66 -10.44 -3.50
CA VAL A 32 -2.30 -10.94 -3.35
C VAL A 32 -2.31 -12.45 -3.15
N ARG A 33 -1.50 -13.14 -3.93
CA ARG A 33 -1.19 -14.56 -3.73
C ARG A 33 -0.01 -14.68 -2.79
N VAL A 34 -0.13 -15.56 -1.81
CA VAL A 34 0.91 -15.85 -0.80
C VAL A 34 1.20 -17.34 -0.83
N VAL A 35 2.48 -17.71 -0.71
CA VAL A 35 2.95 -19.11 -0.64
C VAL A 35 3.89 -19.23 0.56
N ALA A 36 3.63 -20.18 1.44
CA ALA A 36 4.52 -20.51 2.56
C ALA A 36 5.44 -21.67 2.17
N VAL A 37 6.74 -21.54 2.39
CA VAL A 37 7.75 -22.57 2.08
C VAL A 37 8.65 -22.81 3.30
N GLY A 38 8.97 -24.06 3.60
CA GLY A 38 9.80 -24.48 4.72
C GLY A 38 9.06 -24.67 6.04
N GLY A 39 8.10 -23.79 6.34
CA GLY A 39 7.24 -23.88 7.52
C GLY A 39 5.81 -23.44 7.20
N ALA A 40 4.86 -23.78 8.06
CA ALA A 40 3.51 -23.24 8.00
C ALA A 40 3.44 -21.89 8.73
N ALA A 41 2.56 -21.01 8.27
CA ALA A 41 2.40 -19.68 8.86
C ALA A 41 0.95 -19.23 8.89
N PHE A 42 0.63 -18.38 9.86
CA PHE A 42 -0.57 -17.55 9.86
C PHE A 42 -0.23 -16.22 9.18
N VAL A 43 -1.07 -15.75 8.28
CA VAL A 43 -0.78 -14.61 7.40
C VAL A 43 -1.84 -13.54 7.54
N ALA A 44 -1.41 -12.30 7.74
CA ALA A 44 -2.23 -11.10 7.72
C ALA A 44 -1.74 -10.14 6.63
N VAL A 45 -2.66 -9.37 6.04
CA VAL A 45 -2.35 -8.35 5.02
C VAL A 45 -3.06 -7.05 5.39
N GLY A 46 -2.35 -5.94 5.25
CA GLY A 46 -2.90 -4.62 5.57
C GLY A 46 -1.84 -3.54 5.52
N ALA A 47 -2.18 -2.35 5.97
CA ALA A 47 -1.24 -1.24 6.05
C ALA A 47 -0.13 -1.51 7.09
N THR A 48 -0.51 -1.91 8.30
CA THR A 48 0.41 -2.23 9.41
C THR A 48 0.07 -3.59 10.03
N PRO A 49 0.14 -4.70 9.24
CA PRO A 49 -0.26 -6.00 9.75
C PRO A 49 0.76 -6.54 10.77
N SER A 50 0.24 -7.20 11.80
CA SER A 50 1.02 -7.98 12.76
C SER A 50 0.33 -9.33 12.92
N ALA A 51 0.77 -10.32 12.18
CA ALA A 51 0.15 -11.64 12.14
C ALA A 51 0.23 -12.34 13.51
N THR A 52 -0.83 -13.06 13.85
CA THR A 52 -0.98 -13.85 15.06
C THR A 52 -1.50 -15.25 14.71
N ASN A 53 -1.59 -16.15 15.65
CA ASN A 53 -2.17 -17.48 15.45
C ASN A 53 -3.70 -17.48 15.22
N ALA A 54 -4.34 -16.33 15.24
CA ALA A 54 -5.77 -16.16 14.89
C ALA A 54 -5.99 -15.76 13.42
N ASP A 55 -4.92 -15.47 12.67
CA ASP A 55 -5.00 -15.05 11.28
C ASP A 55 -5.10 -16.23 10.31
N TYR A 56 -5.08 -15.96 9.01
CA TYR A 56 -5.30 -16.97 7.97
C TYR A 56 -4.14 -17.97 7.91
N TYR A 57 -4.43 -19.24 8.18
CA TYR A 57 -3.43 -20.32 8.18
C TYR A 57 -3.06 -20.76 6.75
N VAL A 58 -1.77 -20.76 6.46
CA VAL A 58 -1.17 -21.27 5.22
C VAL A 58 -0.24 -22.43 5.57
N PRO A 59 -0.57 -23.68 5.16
CA PRO A 59 0.31 -24.81 5.42
C PRO A 59 1.62 -24.70 4.64
N SER A 60 2.67 -25.41 5.09
CA SER A 60 3.93 -25.48 4.37
C SER A 60 3.74 -26.08 2.97
N GLY A 61 4.25 -25.41 1.94
CA GLY A 61 3.98 -25.70 0.53
C GLY A 61 2.60 -25.22 0.04
N GLY A 62 1.79 -24.67 0.94
CA GLY A 62 0.44 -24.18 0.62
C GLY A 62 0.44 -22.79 -0.02
N THR A 63 -0.70 -22.49 -0.64
CA THR A 63 -0.96 -21.19 -1.27
C THR A 63 -2.27 -20.61 -0.73
N ALA A 64 -2.26 -19.30 -0.45
CA ALA A 64 -3.45 -18.53 -0.14
C ALA A 64 -3.60 -17.36 -1.11
N THR A 65 -4.84 -16.93 -1.31
CA THR A 65 -5.17 -15.73 -2.08
C THR A 65 -5.98 -14.81 -1.18
N LEU A 66 -5.41 -13.64 -0.87
CA LEU A 66 -5.96 -12.69 0.09
C LEU A 66 -6.40 -11.42 -0.63
N ALA A 67 -7.51 -10.84 -0.19
CA ALA A 67 -8.06 -9.62 -0.77
C ALA A 67 -7.22 -8.38 -0.41
N LEU A 68 -7.15 -7.44 -1.35
CA LEU A 68 -6.54 -6.12 -1.18
C LEU A 68 -7.58 -5.04 -1.52
N THR A 69 -7.59 -3.95 -0.77
CA THR A 69 -8.37 -2.76 -1.16
C THR A 69 -7.55 -1.91 -2.11
N LYS A 70 -7.88 -1.99 -3.40
CA LYS A 70 -7.24 -1.16 -4.42
C LYS A 70 -7.82 0.25 -4.37
N ALA A 71 -6.96 1.22 -4.10
CA ALA A 71 -7.31 2.63 -4.16
C ALA A 71 -6.16 3.42 -4.79
N SER A 72 -6.48 4.33 -5.69
CA SER A 72 -5.49 5.21 -6.33
C SER A 72 -6.12 6.51 -6.77
N ASN A 73 -5.33 7.57 -6.81
CA ASN A 73 -5.74 8.85 -7.36
C ASN A 73 -4.56 9.56 -8.04
N ARG A 74 -4.86 10.39 -9.03
CA ARG A 74 -3.87 11.28 -9.66
C ARG A 74 -3.50 12.38 -8.66
N VAL A 75 -2.26 12.87 -8.73
CA VAL A 75 -1.76 14.01 -7.95
C VAL A 75 -1.51 15.18 -8.88
N VAL A 76 -2.03 16.35 -8.52
CA VAL A 76 -1.85 17.60 -9.27
C VAL A 76 -0.99 18.62 -8.53
N GLY A 77 -0.78 18.44 -7.23
CA GLY A 77 0.07 19.30 -6.43
C GLY A 77 0.67 18.59 -5.22
N VAL A 78 1.84 19.04 -4.82
CA VAL A 78 2.48 18.65 -3.56
C VAL A 78 3.03 19.91 -2.91
N THR A 79 2.62 20.16 -1.66
CA THR A 79 3.20 21.22 -0.83
C THR A 79 4.15 20.59 0.17
N THR A 80 5.39 21.03 0.14
CA THR A 80 6.48 20.51 1.00
C THR A 80 6.44 21.13 2.39
N GLY A 81 6.91 20.38 3.39
CA GLY A 81 6.95 20.81 4.77
C GLY A 81 7.40 19.69 5.70
N THR A 82 7.28 19.89 7.00
CA THR A 82 7.49 18.84 8.03
C THR A 82 6.46 17.73 7.91
N THR A 83 5.28 18.04 7.36
CA THR A 83 4.32 17.11 6.78
C THR A 83 4.10 17.51 5.33
N THR A 84 3.77 16.57 4.47
CA THR A 84 3.54 16.82 3.04
C THR A 84 2.05 16.91 2.77
N ILE A 85 1.62 17.93 2.02
CA ILE A 85 0.25 18.04 1.55
C ILE A 85 0.19 17.58 0.09
N VAL A 86 -0.63 16.57 -0.18
CA VAL A 86 -0.88 16.03 -1.51
C VAL A 86 -2.25 16.52 -1.99
N THR A 87 -2.27 17.21 -3.14
CA THR A 87 -3.49 17.73 -3.76
C THR A 87 -3.90 16.84 -4.93
N VAL A 88 -5.17 16.45 -4.93
CA VAL A 88 -5.78 15.68 -6.02
C VAL A 88 -6.64 16.59 -6.91
N PRO A 89 -6.95 16.18 -8.16
CA PRO A 89 -7.73 17.00 -9.08
C PRO A 89 -9.07 17.43 -8.50
N GLU A 90 -9.50 18.64 -8.84
CA GLU A 90 -10.82 19.16 -8.54
C GLU A 90 -11.94 18.19 -8.98
N GLY A 91 -12.99 18.07 -8.20
CA GLY A 91 -14.11 17.18 -8.46
C GLY A 91 -13.80 15.69 -8.29
N THR A 92 -12.58 15.34 -7.89
CA THR A 92 -12.20 13.94 -7.66
C THR A 92 -12.41 13.57 -6.19
N GLN A 93 -13.10 12.47 -5.96
CA GLN A 93 -13.24 11.91 -4.63
C GLN A 93 -11.92 11.29 -4.16
N VAL A 94 -11.49 11.60 -2.93
CA VAL A 94 -10.33 10.97 -2.30
C VAL A 94 -10.73 9.60 -1.76
N PRO A 95 -10.14 8.50 -2.26
CA PRO A 95 -10.48 7.15 -1.81
C PRO A 95 -9.71 6.74 -0.54
N PHE A 96 -9.08 7.68 0.15
CA PHE A 96 -8.26 7.46 1.34
C PHE A 96 -8.84 8.19 2.54
N GLY A 97 -8.79 7.54 3.70
CA GLY A 97 -9.17 8.11 5.00
C GLY A 97 -7.97 8.40 5.90
N VAL A 98 -8.23 9.07 7.02
CA VAL A 98 -7.24 9.25 8.09
C VAL A 98 -6.83 7.88 8.63
N GLY A 99 -5.53 7.66 8.76
CA GLY A 99 -4.96 6.38 9.19
C GLY A 99 -4.54 5.45 8.05
N ASP A 100 -5.03 5.68 6.82
CA ASP A 100 -4.58 4.90 5.65
C ASP A 100 -3.12 5.18 5.33
N TYR A 101 -2.47 4.19 4.72
CA TYR A 101 -1.09 4.32 4.24
C TYR A 101 -1.07 4.36 2.72
N ILE A 102 -0.34 5.32 2.20
CA ILE A 102 -0.23 5.58 0.75
C ILE A 102 1.22 5.65 0.29
N THR A 103 1.42 5.38 -0.99
CA THR A 103 2.67 5.59 -1.71
C THR A 103 2.42 6.59 -2.84
N LEU A 104 3.25 7.63 -2.93
CA LEU A 104 3.28 8.56 -4.06
C LEU A 104 4.40 8.17 -5.01
N SER A 105 4.08 8.03 -6.28
CA SER A 105 5.00 7.67 -7.35
C SER A 105 4.75 8.51 -8.60
N GLY A 106 5.69 8.48 -9.55
CA GLY A 106 5.59 9.18 -10.83
C GLY A 106 5.96 10.65 -10.77
N SER A 107 6.46 11.16 -9.65
CA SER A 107 7.11 12.47 -9.55
C SER A 107 8.63 12.33 -9.64
N THR A 108 9.33 13.39 -10.03
CA THR A 108 10.80 13.38 -10.08
C THR A 108 11.42 13.47 -8.69
N TYR A 109 10.86 14.29 -7.79
CA TYR A 109 11.50 14.60 -6.49
C TYR A 109 10.61 14.32 -5.28
N HIS A 110 9.29 14.18 -5.44
CA HIS A 110 8.33 14.16 -4.34
C HIS A 110 7.80 12.76 -4.01
N ASN A 111 8.46 11.70 -4.53
CA ASN A 111 8.02 10.33 -4.26
C ASN A 111 8.26 9.94 -2.81
N PHE A 112 7.31 9.19 -2.25
CA PHE A 112 7.45 8.57 -0.94
C PHE A 112 6.76 7.21 -0.92
N THR A 113 7.16 6.35 0.01
CA THR A 113 6.61 5.00 0.15
C THR A 113 6.01 4.83 1.53
N HIS A 114 4.79 4.29 1.59
CA HIS A 114 4.14 3.82 2.80
C HIS A 114 4.07 4.88 3.92
N GLN A 115 3.48 6.01 3.63
CA GLN A 115 3.29 7.09 4.60
C GLN A 115 1.83 7.22 5.00
N GLN A 116 1.59 7.51 6.28
CA GLN A 116 0.25 7.59 6.85
C GLN A 116 -0.44 8.90 6.47
N VAL A 117 -1.71 8.83 6.12
CA VAL A 117 -2.60 9.98 5.95
C VAL A 117 -3.04 10.47 7.33
N LEU A 118 -2.72 11.73 7.65
CA LEU A 118 -3.02 12.37 8.93
C LEU A 118 -4.33 13.13 8.91
N SER A 119 -4.68 13.74 7.78
CA SER A 119 -5.96 14.43 7.58
C SER A 119 -6.35 14.43 6.11
N VAL A 120 -7.65 14.55 5.86
CA VAL A 120 -8.24 14.73 4.53
C VAL A 120 -9.14 15.95 4.59
N ASP A 121 -8.91 16.92 3.72
CA ASP A 121 -9.75 18.10 3.51
C ASP A 121 -10.31 18.06 2.09
N THR A 122 -11.63 17.93 1.99
CA THR A 122 -12.36 17.86 0.71
C THR A 122 -12.93 19.21 0.28
N SER A 123 -12.67 20.25 1.05
CA SER A 123 -13.16 21.61 0.83
C SER A 123 -12.03 22.65 0.75
N ALA A 124 -10.80 22.22 0.53
CA ALA A 124 -9.65 23.09 0.39
C ALA A 124 -9.78 23.96 -0.89
N GLY A 125 -9.28 25.19 -0.83
CA GLY A 125 -9.32 26.11 -1.96
C GLY A 125 -10.25 27.30 -1.77
N ILE A 126 -10.71 27.88 -2.88
CA ILE A 126 -11.59 29.07 -2.90
C ILE A 126 -13.02 28.62 -3.16
N ALA A 127 -14.00 29.31 -2.58
CA ALA A 127 -15.42 29.01 -2.80
C ALA A 127 -15.78 28.91 -4.30
N GLY A 128 -16.31 27.76 -4.70
CA GLY A 128 -16.62 27.41 -6.10
C GLY A 128 -15.52 26.59 -6.81
N PHE A 129 -14.33 26.45 -6.22
CA PHE A 129 -13.20 25.65 -6.74
C PHE A 129 -12.58 24.86 -5.59
N PHE A 130 -13.25 23.78 -5.19
CA PHE A 130 -12.80 22.95 -4.08
C PHE A 130 -11.84 21.86 -4.58
N GLU A 131 -10.63 21.91 -4.08
CA GLU A 131 -9.65 20.84 -4.17
C GLU A 131 -9.77 19.89 -2.99
N SER A 132 -9.43 18.65 -3.18
CA SER A 132 -9.24 17.72 -2.06
C SER A 132 -7.74 17.59 -1.76
N ARG A 133 -7.40 17.68 -0.47
CA ARG A 133 -6.01 17.63 0.02
C ARG A 133 -5.86 16.59 1.11
N MET A 134 -4.77 15.86 1.06
CA MET A 134 -4.36 14.91 2.10
C MET A 134 -3.08 15.42 2.74
N THR A 135 -3.07 15.53 4.07
CA THR A 135 -1.82 15.74 4.82
C THR A 135 -1.24 14.38 5.16
N VAL A 136 0.02 14.17 4.81
CA VAL A 136 0.72 12.89 4.93
C VAL A 136 1.91 13.03 5.88
N ASN A 137 2.14 12.02 6.71
CA ASN A 137 3.26 11.96 7.65
C ASN A 137 4.59 11.70 6.91
N TYR A 138 4.97 12.63 6.06
CA TYR A 138 6.23 12.60 5.32
C TYR A 138 6.89 13.97 5.38
N ASN A 139 8.11 14.02 5.88
CA ASN A 139 8.89 15.25 5.92
C ASN A 139 9.57 15.49 4.56
N SER A 140 9.05 16.44 3.82
CA SER A 140 9.58 16.89 2.52
C SER A 140 10.22 18.29 2.55
N SER A 141 10.49 18.83 3.75
CA SER A 141 11.03 20.20 3.91
C SER A 141 12.40 20.42 3.22
N GLY A 142 13.15 19.34 2.98
CA GLY A 142 14.42 19.40 2.23
C GLY A 142 14.25 19.43 0.71
N ILE A 143 13.04 19.28 0.18
CA ILE A 143 12.76 19.33 -1.25
C ILE A 143 12.47 20.78 -1.64
N VAL A 144 13.44 21.43 -2.30
CA VAL A 144 13.32 22.84 -2.73
C VAL A 144 12.73 23.01 -4.12
N THR A 145 12.58 21.93 -4.87
CA THR A 145 12.03 21.94 -6.23
C THR A 145 10.51 21.94 -6.19
N SER A 146 9.87 22.81 -6.99
CA SER A 146 8.41 22.81 -7.14
C SER A 146 7.92 21.49 -7.73
N PHE A 147 6.73 21.04 -7.28
CA PHE A 147 6.11 19.87 -7.85
C PHE A 147 5.74 20.12 -9.32
N SER A 148 6.17 19.21 -10.17
CA SER A 148 5.78 19.17 -11.58
C SER A 148 5.74 17.70 -12.02
N SER A 149 4.56 17.21 -12.34
CA SER A 149 4.41 15.86 -12.90
C SER A 149 3.05 15.71 -13.59
N ALA A 150 3.05 15.14 -14.81
CA ALA A 150 1.84 14.72 -15.50
C ALA A 150 1.33 13.34 -15.02
N ASN A 151 2.20 12.53 -14.45
CA ASN A 151 1.96 11.10 -14.18
C ASN A 151 1.99 10.73 -12.68
N ALA A 152 2.12 11.73 -11.79
CA ALA A 152 2.15 11.43 -10.36
C ALA A 152 0.80 10.89 -9.89
N SER A 153 0.88 9.85 -9.09
CA SER A 153 -0.29 9.22 -8.48
C SER A 153 0.01 8.76 -7.06
N VAL A 154 -1.01 8.76 -6.22
CA VAL A 154 -1.03 8.09 -4.93
C VAL A 154 -1.79 6.77 -5.06
N THR A 155 -1.28 5.74 -4.41
CA THR A 155 -1.89 4.41 -4.35
C THR A 155 -1.92 3.93 -2.91
N ALA A 156 -2.91 3.10 -2.55
CA ALA A 156 -2.93 2.39 -1.27
C ALA A 156 -1.63 1.58 -1.11
N SER A 157 -1.11 1.49 0.11
CA SER A 157 0.13 0.79 0.42
C SER A 157 -0.07 -0.20 1.54
N ASN A 158 0.26 -1.47 1.28
CA ASN A 158 0.09 -2.57 2.20
C ASN A 158 1.40 -3.34 2.44
N LYS A 159 1.38 -4.19 3.45
CA LYS A 159 2.40 -5.18 3.79
C LYS A 159 1.76 -6.54 3.98
N VAL A 160 2.56 -7.59 3.89
CA VAL A 160 2.20 -8.95 4.32
C VAL A 160 2.94 -9.22 5.62
N SER A 161 2.25 -9.77 6.61
CA SER A 161 2.85 -10.25 7.86
C SER A 161 2.61 -11.75 8.00
N ALA A 162 3.57 -12.45 8.59
CA ALA A 162 3.47 -13.88 8.85
C ALA A 162 3.94 -14.21 10.26
N TYR A 163 3.17 -15.07 10.94
CA TYR A 163 3.50 -15.65 12.24
C TYR A 163 3.71 -17.15 12.05
N GLY A 164 4.94 -17.62 12.20
CA GLY A 164 5.30 -19.01 11.90
C GLY A 164 5.00 -19.98 13.04
N THR A 165 4.66 -21.22 12.70
CA THR A 165 4.74 -22.38 13.60
C THR A 165 6.14 -22.99 13.61
N GLY A 166 6.98 -22.63 12.64
CA GLY A 166 8.39 -22.97 12.45
C GLY A 166 9.07 -21.84 11.68
N ALA A 167 10.31 -22.03 11.24
CA ALA A 167 10.97 -21.10 10.34
C ALA A 167 10.63 -21.40 8.88
N GLY A 168 10.54 -20.36 8.04
CA GLY A 168 10.25 -20.51 6.63
C GLY A 168 10.31 -19.18 5.86
N VAL A 169 9.84 -19.21 4.62
CA VAL A 169 9.81 -18.07 3.72
C VAL A 169 8.37 -17.88 3.20
N ILE A 170 7.90 -16.66 3.24
CA ILE A 170 6.70 -16.23 2.50
C ILE A 170 7.14 -15.65 1.16
N TYR A 171 6.62 -16.21 0.08
CA TYR A 171 6.62 -15.59 -1.25
C TYR A 171 5.26 -14.95 -1.47
N TYR A 172 5.23 -13.72 -1.95
CA TYR A 172 3.97 -13.03 -2.25
C TYR A 172 4.06 -12.25 -3.56
N GLN A 173 2.94 -12.19 -4.27
CA GLN A 173 2.80 -11.46 -5.51
C GLN A 173 1.35 -11.01 -5.70
N GLN A 174 1.18 -9.77 -6.11
CA GLN A 174 -0.13 -9.32 -6.54
C GLN A 174 -0.53 -10.04 -7.83
N VAL A 175 -1.78 -10.45 -7.90
CA VAL A 175 -2.30 -11.20 -9.05
C VAL A 175 -3.68 -10.66 -9.45
N GLN A 176 -3.98 -10.75 -10.73
CA GLN A 176 -5.33 -10.57 -11.25
C GLN A 176 -5.94 -11.94 -11.45
N ILE A 177 -7.13 -12.15 -10.95
CA ILE A 177 -7.90 -13.39 -11.16
C ILE A 177 -8.61 -13.24 -12.50
N SER A 178 -8.33 -14.14 -13.46
CA SER A 178 -9.05 -14.20 -14.72
C SER A 178 -10.35 -15.01 -14.53
N GLY A 179 -11.46 -14.39 -14.82
CA GLY A 179 -12.79 -15.01 -14.71
C GLY A 179 -13.89 -14.07 -14.21
N ASP A 180 -13.50 -12.86 -13.76
CA ASP A 180 -14.42 -11.76 -13.47
C ASP A 180 -14.32 -10.73 -14.61
N ALA A 181 -14.95 -11.05 -15.72
CA ALA A 181 -15.27 -10.12 -16.80
C ALA A 181 -16.79 -10.04 -16.93
#